data_12c38e2a10048cc87a109094cfa9774c
#
_entry.id   12c38e2a10048cc87a109094cfa9774c
#
_cell.length_a   1.000
_cell.length_b   1.000
_cell.length_c   1.000
_cell.angle_alpha   90.00
_cell.angle_beta   90.00
_cell.angle_gamma   90.00
#
_symmetry.space_group_name_H-M   'P 1'
#
loop_
_entity.id
_entity.type
_entity.pdbx_description
1 polymer ?
#
loop_
_entity_poly.entity_id
_entity_poly.type
_entity_poly.pdbx_seq_one_letter_code
_entity_poly.pdbx_strand_id
1 'polypeptide(L)'
;MGKRMFKGVHTIILDYDGTIHDSTRNYIYAFKQAYAFLVEAGHAAPRDWADAEITKWLGYSSKAMWENFMPDLDEDIRSKASKMIGQILLEKAQNGQSILYEGALETLQALKEKGYRLIFLSNCSRAYMEAHRESFGLDRYFDGMYCTEDFSFIPKYEIFESIESVFPGGYLIVGDR
;
A
#
# COMPACT_ATOMS: atom_id res chain seq x y z
N MET A 1 0.09 13.02 29.17
CA MET A 1 0.86 12.12 28.30
C MET A 1 0.60 10.70 28.74
N GLY A 2 -0.11 9.89 27.94
CA GLY A 2 -0.47 8.52 28.30
C GLY A 2 0.76 7.62 28.36
N LYS A 3 0.73 6.58 29.20
CA LYS A 3 1.83 5.60 29.29
C LYS A 3 1.84 4.77 28.00
N ARG A 4 3.01 4.66 27.36
CA ARG A 4 3.19 3.79 26.18
C ARG A 4 2.83 2.34 26.51
N MET A 5 2.11 1.69 25.62
CA MET A 5 1.65 0.31 25.79
C MET A 5 2.79 -0.69 25.55
N PHE A 6 3.67 -0.39 24.58
CA PHE A 6 4.81 -1.25 24.22
C PHE A 6 6.09 -0.69 24.85
N LYS A 7 6.72 -1.47 25.74
CA LYS A 7 7.97 -1.09 26.41
C LYS A 7 9.12 -1.02 25.40
N GLY A 8 9.86 0.10 25.41
CA GLY A 8 11.01 0.29 24.51
C GLY A 8 10.65 0.70 23.09
N VAL A 9 9.37 0.65 22.67
CA VAL A 9 8.93 1.12 21.36
C VAL A 9 8.71 2.64 21.39
N HIS A 10 9.25 3.32 20.39
CA HIS A 10 9.12 4.76 20.21
C HIS A 10 8.44 5.12 18.89
N THR A 11 8.62 4.27 17.88
CA THR A 11 8.13 4.48 16.52
C THR A 11 7.33 3.27 16.07
N ILE A 12 6.18 3.51 15.47
CA ILE A 12 5.34 2.48 14.86
C ILE A 12 5.33 2.74 13.36
N ILE A 13 5.83 1.78 12.59
CA ILE A 13 5.78 1.81 11.13
C ILE A 13 4.55 1.01 10.70
N LEU A 14 3.69 1.65 9.93
CA LEU A 14 2.43 1.08 9.47
C LEU A 14 2.45 0.94 7.94
N ASP A 15 2.16 -0.26 7.47
CA ASP A 15 1.72 -0.44 6.09
C ASP A 15 0.38 0.24 5.88
N TYR A 16 0.01 0.47 4.63
CA TYR A 16 -1.19 1.22 4.31
C TYR A 16 -2.30 0.34 3.75
N ASP A 17 -2.09 -0.23 2.58
CA ASP A 17 -3.08 -1.09 1.91
C ASP A 17 -3.23 -2.41 2.66
N GLY A 18 -4.47 -2.77 3.03
CA GLY A 18 -4.74 -3.94 3.85
C GLY A 18 -4.54 -3.74 5.36
N THR A 19 -3.99 -2.58 5.79
CA THR A 19 -3.70 -2.29 7.21
C THR A 19 -4.50 -1.10 7.74
N ILE A 20 -4.49 0.03 7.02
CA ILE A 20 -5.23 1.25 7.34
C ILE A 20 -6.34 1.48 6.31
N HIS A 21 -6.03 1.26 5.04
CA HIS A 21 -6.91 1.41 3.89
C HIS A 21 -7.47 0.05 3.46
N ASP A 22 -8.79 -0.06 3.38
CA ASP A 22 -9.45 -1.20 2.73
C ASP A 22 -9.37 -1.04 1.21
N SER A 23 -8.26 -1.46 0.64
CA SER A 23 -8.01 -1.42 -0.80
C SER A 23 -8.70 -2.54 -1.58
N THR A 24 -9.32 -3.49 -0.90
CA THR A 24 -9.84 -4.74 -1.46
C THR A 24 -10.72 -4.53 -2.69
N ARG A 25 -11.79 -3.75 -2.57
CA ARG A 25 -12.75 -3.52 -3.67
C ARG A 25 -12.11 -2.83 -4.87
N ASN A 26 -11.30 -1.82 -4.61
CA ASN A 26 -10.65 -1.03 -5.65
C ASN A 26 -9.60 -1.89 -6.39
N TYR A 27 -8.85 -2.71 -5.65
CA TYR A 27 -7.87 -3.61 -6.22
C TYR A 27 -8.51 -4.72 -7.08
N ILE A 28 -9.60 -5.35 -6.61
CA ILE A 28 -10.36 -6.35 -7.37
C ILE A 28 -10.81 -5.75 -8.71
N TYR A 29 -11.39 -4.54 -8.67
CA TYR A 29 -11.82 -3.87 -9.89
C TYR A 29 -10.64 -3.60 -10.84
N ALA A 30 -9.55 -3.02 -10.33
CA ALA A 30 -8.38 -2.69 -11.13
C ALA A 30 -7.73 -3.93 -11.75
N PHE A 31 -7.62 -5.02 -10.97
CA PHE A 31 -7.10 -6.30 -11.46
C PHE A 31 -7.97 -6.86 -12.60
N LYS A 32 -9.30 -6.89 -12.44
CA LYS A 32 -10.22 -7.38 -13.47
C LYS A 32 -10.12 -6.57 -14.76
N GLN A 33 -9.95 -5.25 -14.69
CA GLN A 33 -9.73 -4.40 -15.88
C GLN A 33 -8.39 -4.71 -16.57
N ALA A 34 -7.31 -4.84 -15.79
CA ALA A 34 -6.00 -5.20 -16.35
C ALA A 34 -6.00 -6.61 -16.94
N TYR A 35 -6.70 -7.55 -16.32
CA TYR A 35 -6.84 -8.89 -16.87
C TYR A 35 -7.67 -8.93 -18.17
N ALA A 36 -8.76 -8.15 -18.25
CA ALA A 36 -9.55 -7.99 -19.47
C ALA A 36 -8.68 -7.45 -20.62
N PHE A 37 -7.84 -6.46 -20.35
CA PHE A 37 -6.86 -5.97 -21.34
C PHE A 37 -5.93 -7.10 -21.83
N LEU A 38 -5.44 -7.96 -20.94
CA LEU A 38 -4.58 -9.10 -21.33
C LEU A 38 -5.32 -10.10 -22.22
N VAL A 39 -6.59 -10.34 -21.96
CA VAL A 39 -7.45 -11.23 -22.78
C VAL A 39 -7.69 -10.61 -24.16
N GLU A 40 -8.07 -9.34 -24.24
CA GLU A 40 -8.30 -8.63 -25.49
C GLU A 40 -7.04 -8.55 -26.37
N ALA A 41 -5.87 -8.41 -25.74
CA ALA A 41 -4.58 -8.40 -26.41
C ALA A 41 -4.05 -9.80 -26.75
N GLY A 42 -4.76 -10.88 -26.41
CA GLY A 42 -4.38 -12.26 -26.72
C GLY A 42 -3.28 -12.85 -25.83
N HIS A 43 -2.99 -12.22 -24.69
CA HIS A 43 -1.97 -12.67 -23.74
C HIS A 43 -2.52 -13.57 -22.64
N ALA A 44 -3.84 -13.67 -22.48
CA ALA A 44 -4.49 -14.53 -21.52
C ALA A 44 -5.79 -15.12 -22.06
N ALA A 45 -6.19 -16.30 -21.56
CA ALA A 45 -7.51 -16.86 -21.85
C ALA A 45 -8.58 -16.17 -20.97
N PRO A 46 -9.83 -16.01 -21.46
CA PRO A 46 -10.92 -15.52 -20.65
C PRO A 46 -11.09 -16.36 -19.38
N ARG A 47 -11.20 -15.71 -18.24
CA ARG A 47 -11.42 -16.37 -16.95
C ARG A 47 -12.21 -15.45 -16.01
N ASP A 48 -13.16 -16.05 -15.31
CA ASP A 48 -13.80 -15.39 -14.16
C ASP A 48 -12.97 -15.67 -12.91
N TRP A 49 -12.48 -14.59 -12.27
CA TRP A 49 -11.64 -14.67 -11.08
C TRP A 49 -12.48 -14.47 -9.82
N ALA A 50 -12.40 -15.42 -8.90
CA ALA A 50 -12.95 -15.24 -7.57
C ALA A 50 -12.16 -14.15 -6.81
N ASP A 51 -12.85 -13.36 -6.00
CA ASP A 51 -12.24 -12.24 -5.27
C ASP A 51 -11.07 -12.70 -4.38
N ALA A 52 -11.17 -13.87 -3.73
CA ALA A 52 -10.09 -14.44 -2.93
C ALA A 52 -8.82 -14.77 -3.73
N GLU A 53 -8.96 -15.11 -5.02
CA GLU A 53 -7.82 -15.37 -5.90
C GLU A 53 -7.09 -14.09 -6.29
N ILE A 54 -7.81 -12.97 -6.31
CA ILE A 54 -7.28 -11.65 -6.62
C ILE A 54 -6.64 -11.03 -5.37
N THR A 55 -7.34 -11.07 -4.25
CA THR A 55 -6.91 -10.39 -3.02
C THR A 55 -5.66 -10.98 -2.39
N LYS A 56 -5.30 -12.22 -2.73
CA LYS A 56 -4.02 -12.82 -2.31
C LYS A 56 -2.79 -12.01 -2.78
N TRP A 57 -2.96 -11.14 -3.77
CA TRP A 57 -1.89 -10.30 -4.31
C TRP A 57 -1.76 -8.93 -3.62
N LEU A 58 -2.73 -8.57 -2.77
CA LEU A 58 -2.61 -7.35 -1.96
C LEU A 58 -1.34 -7.40 -1.10
N GLY A 59 -0.66 -6.28 -0.96
CA GLY A 59 0.60 -6.17 -0.21
C GLY A 59 1.86 -6.61 -0.96
N TYR A 60 1.75 -7.31 -2.10
CA TYR A 60 2.90 -7.57 -2.95
C TYR A 60 3.38 -6.28 -3.66
N SER A 61 4.69 -6.20 -3.94
CA SER A 61 5.15 -5.25 -4.95
C SER A 61 4.60 -5.66 -6.32
N SER A 62 4.41 -4.70 -7.22
CA SER A 62 3.94 -4.99 -8.58
C SER A 62 4.83 -6.04 -9.27
N LYS A 63 6.16 -5.93 -9.13
CA LYS A 63 7.12 -6.89 -9.69
C LYS A 63 6.86 -8.29 -9.16
N ALA A 64 6.84 -8.47 -7.84
CA ALA A 64 6.66 -9.77 -7.22
C ALA A 64 5.28 -10.38 -7.55
N MET A 65 4.24 -9.56 -7.64
CA MET A 65 2.92 -10.02 -8.06
C MET A 65 2.96 -10.63 -9.46
N TRP A 66 3.49 -9.91 -10.45
CA TRP A 66 3.52 -10.39 -11.83
C TRP A 66 4.44 -11.59 -12.04
N GLU A 67 5.60 -11.63 -11.36
CA GLU A 67 6.53 -12.77 -11.40
C GLU A 67 5.89 -14.07 -10.87
N ASN A 68 4.98 -13.96 -9.91
CA ASN A 68 4.26 -15.11 -9.37
C ASN A 68 2.95 -15.43 -10.11
N PHE A 69 2.29 -14.42 -10.67
CA PHE A 69 0.99 -14.57 -11.31
C PHE A 69 1.11 -15.02 -12.77
N MET A 70 1.96 -14.36 -13.55
CA MET A 70 2.20 -14.67 -14.96
C MET A 70 3.70 -14.49 -15.26
N PRO A 71 4.55 -15.46 -14.84
CA PRO A 71 6.02 -15.33 -14.95
C PRO A 71 6.50 -15.21 -16.40
N ASP A 72 5.79 -15.83 -17.34
CA ASP A 72 6.16 -15.86 -18.76
C ASP A 72 5.58 -14.69 -19.56
N LEU A 73 4.85 -13.77 -18.90
CA LEU A 73 4.28 -12.61 -19.59
C LEU A 73 5.40 -11.66 -20.03
N ASP A 74 5.35 -11.21 -21.27
CA ASP A 74 6.26 -10.22 -21.83
C ASP A 74 6.36 -8.97 -20.94
N GLU A 75 7.59 -8.44 -20.77
CA GLU A 75 7.85 -7.36 -19.83
C GLU A 75 7.12 -6.05 -20.19
N ASP A 76 7.01 -5.74 -21.48
CA ASP A 76 6.30 -4.54 -21.96
C ASP A 76 4.80 -4.65 -21.69
N ILE A 77 4.23 -5.84 -21.86
CA ILE A 77 2.82 -6.11 -21.58
C ILE A 77 2.56 -6.11 -20.10
N ARG A 78 3.45 -6.72 -19.31
CA ARG A 78 3.43 -6.69 -17.85
C ARG A 78 3.46 -5.25 -17.32
N SER A 79 4.35 -4.41 -17.86
CA SER A 79 4.46 -3.00 -17.51
C SER A 79 3.16 -2.23 -17.81
N LYS A 80 2.54 -2.47 -18.95
CA LYS A 80 1.25 -1.84 -19.33
C LYS A 80 0.14 -2.24 -18.37
N ALA A 81 0.00 -3.53 -18.07
CA ALA A 81 -1.00 -4.03 -17.14
C ALA A 81 -0.78 -3.51 -15.70
N SER A 82 0.47 -3.45 -15.25
CA SER A 82 0.85 -2.83 -13.96
C SER A 82 0.46 -1.36 -13.88
N LYS A 83 0.79 -0.59 -14.93
CA LYS A 83 0.44 0.83 -14.99
C LYS A 83 -1.06 1.05 -14.98
N MET A 84 -1.83 0.19 -15.67
CA MET A 84 -3.29 0.25 -15.67
C MET A 84 -3.86 0.04 -14.25
N ILE A 85 -3.38 -0.96 -13.52
CA ILE A 85 -3.79 -1.17 -12.12
C ILE A 85 -3.49 0.08 -11.29
N GLY A 86 -2.27 0.58 -11.34
CA GLY A 86 -1.85 1.76 -10.57
C GLY A 86 -2.66 3.01 -10.90
N GLN A 87 -2.93 3.24 -12.19
CA GLN A 87 -3.72 4.39 -12.65
C GLN A 87 -5.18 4.31 -12.16
N ILE A 88 -5.81 3.15 -12.26
CA ILE A 88 -7.18 2.95 -11.77
C ILE A 88 -7.25 3.18 -10.25
N LEU A 89 -6.29 2.65 -9.49
CA LEU A 89 -6.24 2.87 -8.04
C LEU A 89 -6.05 4.35 -7.69
N LEU A 90 -5.19 5.06 -8.42
CA LEU A 90 -4.99 6.49 -8.25
C LEU A 90 -6.27 7.29 -8.56
N GLU A 91 -6.93 7.00 -9.67
CA GLU A 91 -8.21 7.63 -10.04
C GLU A 91 -9.29 7.40 -8.97
N LYS A 92 -9.36 6.19 -8.41
CA LYS A 92 -10.26 5.86 -7.30
C LYS A 92 -9.96 6.70 -6.05
N ALA A 93 -8.69 6.86 -5.71
CA ALA A 93 -8.27 7.69 -4.58
C ALA A 93 -8.63 9.16 -4.79
N GLN A 94 -8.31 9.72 -5.96
CA GLN A 94 -8.60 11.11 -6.30
C GLN A 94 -10.10 11.44 -6.37
N ASN A 95 -10.92 10.45 -6.73
CA ASN A 95 -12.39 10.59 -6.80
C ASN A 95 -13.10 10.29 -5.46
N GLY A 96 -12.37 10.15 -4.35
CA GLY A 96 -12.94 9.89 -3.02
C GLY A 96 -13.61 8.51 -2.90
N GLN A 97 -13.17 7.53 -3.71
CA GLN A 97 -13.69 6.16 -3.71
C GLN A 97 -12.84 5.20 -2.88
N SER A 98 -11.93 5.72 -2.07
CA SER A 98 -11.14 4.98 -1.11
C SER A 98 -11.80 4.96 0.25
N ILE A 99 -11.65 3.87 1.00
CA ILE A 99 -12.28 3.66 2.30
C ILE A 99 -11.21 3.19 3.29
N LEU A 100 -11.10 3.85 4.44
CA LEU A 100 -10.29 3.36 5.55
C LEU A 100 -11.05 2.29 6.33
N TYR A 101 -10.33 1.39 6.98
CA TYR A 101 -10.95 0.48 7.94
C TYR A 101 -11.62 1.28 9.07
N GLU A 102 -12.71 0.74 9.60
CA GLU A 102 -13.41 1.34 10.74
C GLU A 102 -12.46 1.51 11.93
N GLY A 103 -12.46 2.68 12.55
CA GLY A 103 -11.59 3.00 13.67
C GLY A 103 -10.13 3.28 13.32
N ALA A 104 -9.75 3.34 12.03
CA ALA A 104 -8.36 3.56 11.62
C ALA A 104 -7.83 4.92 12.10
N LEU A 105 -8.52 6.02 11.83
CA LEU A 105 -8.07 7.36 12.23
C LEU A 105 -8.07 7.54 13.75
N GLU A 106 -9.08 7.00 14.44
CA GLU A 106 -9.17 6.99 15.90
C GLU A 106 -7.99 6.23 16.52
N THR A 107 -7.60 5.10 15.90
CA THR A 107 -6.44 4.31 16.33
C THR A 107 -5.13 5.10 16.14
N LEU A 108 -4.94 5.73 14.99
CA LEU A 108 -3.77 6.58 14.75
C LEU A 108 -3.70 7.72 15.77
N GLN A 109 -4.81 8.40 16.01
CA GLN A 109 -4.90 9.46 17.02
C GLN A 109 -4.52 8.97 18.42
N ALA A 110 -5.10 7.84 18.85
CA ALA A 110 -4.82 7.26 20.16
C ALA A 110 -3.35 6.84 20.33
N LEU A 111 -2.70 6.36 19.27
CA LEU A 111 -1.28 6.04 19.28
C LEU A 111 -0.43 7.30 19.44
N LYS A 112 -0.75 8.38 18.72
CA LYS A 112 -0.07 9.67 18.88
C LYS A 112 -0.22 10.24 20.29
N GLU A 113 -1.40 10.18 20.86
CA GLU A 113 -1.67 10.63 22.24
C GLU A 113 -0.87 9.86 23.31
N LYS A 114 -0.54 8.58 23.01
CA LYS A 114 0.37 7.77 23.81
C LYS A 114 1.85 8.12 23.60
N GLY A 115 2.15 9.05 22.70
CA GLY A 115 3.49 9.55 22.43
C GLY A 115 4.33 8.67 21.49
N TYR A 116 3.67 7.84 20.65
CA TYR A 116 4.36 7.16 19.57
C TYR A 116 4.57 8.09 18.37
N ARG A 117 5.69 7.94 17.69
CA ARG A 117 5.88 8.45 16.33
C ARG A 117 5.27 7.43 15.35
N LEU A 118 4.51 7.90 14.38
CA LEU A 118 3.87 7.05 13.39
C LEU A 118 4.50 7.30 12.02
N ILE A 119 4.91 6.23 11.38
CA ILE A 119 5.52 6.27 10.03
C ILE A 119 4.65 5.46 9.08
N PHE A 120 4.26 6.09 7.99
CA PHE A 120 3.63 5.44 6.85
C PHE A 120 4.72 4.83 5.96
N LEU A 121 4.61 3.56 5.58
CA LEU A 121 5.51 2.90 4.64
C LEU A 121 4.73 1.94 3.73
N SER A 122 4.55 2.28 2.46
CA SER A 122 3.72 1.51 1.54
C SER A 122 4.41 1.20 0.20
N ASN A 123 4.03 0.07 -0.40
CA ASN A 123 4.39 -0.33 -1.77
C ASN A 123 3.50 0.40 -2.79
N CYS A 124 3.56 1.71 -2.83
CA CYS A 124 2.73 2.53 -3.73
C CYS A 124 3.54 3.60 -4.46
N SER A 125 2.90 4.27 -5.41
CA SER A 125 3.44 5.47 -6.03
C SER A 125 3.26 6.70 -5.13
N ARG A 126 4.11 7.71 -5.35
CA ARG A 126 3.99 9.00 -4.65
C ARG A 126 2.62 9.64 -4.91
N ALA A 127 2.15 9.64 -6.15
CA ALA A 127 0.86 10.23 -6.49
C ALA A 127 -0.30 9.57 -5.74
N TYR A 128 -0.27 8.24 -5.58
CA TYR A 128 -1.26 7.50 -4.80
C TYR A 128 -1.20 7.86 -3.31
N MET A 129 0.00 7.89 -2.74
CA MET A 129 0.21 8.30 -1.34
C MET A 129 -0.30 9.73 -1.09
N GLU A 130 0.00 10.68 -1.97
CA GLU A 130 -0.44 12.06 -1.85
C GLU A 130 -1.97 12.20 -1.96
N ALA A 131 -2.60 11.49 -2.90
CA ALA A 131 -4.05 11.49 -3.01
C ALA A 131 -4.74 11.00 -1.73
N HIS A 132 -4.21 9.97 -1.09
CA HIS A 132 -4.72 9.47 0.18
C HIS A 132 -4.39 10.41 1.35
N ARG A 133 -3.18 10.99 1.37
CA ARG A 133 -2.78 11.99 2.37
C ARG A 133 -3.76 13.17 2.39
N GLU A 134 -4.11 13.68 1.22
CA GLU A 134 -5.06 14.79 1.09
C GLU A 134 -6.49 14.38 1.47
N SER A 135 -6.97 13.24 0.93
CA SER A 135 -8.35 12.79 1.15
C SER A 135 -8.67 12.50 2.62
N PHE A 136 -7.71 12.00 3.38
CA PHE A 136 -7.92 11.59 4.77
C PHE A 136 -7.17 12.47 5.79
N GLY A 137 -6.42 13.48 5.35
CA GLY A 137 -5.64 14.35 6.23
C GLY A 137 -4.58 13.59 7.01
N LEU A 138 -3.89 12.64 6.36
CA LEU A 138 -2.98 11.70 7.02
C LEU A 138 -1.74 12.38 7.62
N ASP A 139 -1.35 13.54 7.12
CA ASP A 139 -0.27 14.39 7.64
C ASP A 139 -0.47 14.81 9.10
N ARG A 140 -1.70 14.76 9.61
CA ARG A 140 -1.99 15.01 11.04
C ARG A 140 -1.53 13.88 11.94
N TYR A 141 -1.39 12.68 11.40
CA TYR A 141 -1.09 11.47 12.17
C TYR A 141 0.34 10.99 11.98
N PHE A 142 0.86 11.04 10.76
CA PHE A 142 2.18 10.52 10.43
C PHE A 142 3.28 11.56 10.58
N ASP A 143 4.35 11.19 11.26
CA ASP A 143 5.57 12.00 11.42
C ASP A 143 6.52 11.83 10.22
N GLY A 144 6.32 10.80 9.41
CA GLY A 144 6.99 10.57 8.14
C GLY A 144 6.14 9.67 7.23
N MET A 145 6.17 9.95 5.93
CA MET A 145 5.44 9.17 4.93
C MET A 145 6.40 8.77 3.81
N TYR A 146 6.49 7.46 3.58
CA TYR A 146 7.42 6.85 2.63
C TYR A 146 6.67 5.91 1.69
N CYS A 147 6.88 6.09 0.38
CA CYS A 147 6.45 5.14 -0.62
C CYS A 147 7.67 4.52 -1.33
N THR A 148 7.54 3.28 -1.78
CA THR A 148 8.67 2.59 -2.42
C THR A 148 9.11 3.25 -3.73
N GLU A 149 8.23 4.00 -4.41
CA GLU A 149 8.61 4.75 -5.62
C GLU A 149 9.74 5.76 -5.37
N ASP A 150 9.75 6.42 -4.20
CA ASP A 150 10.79 7.39 -3.83
C ASP A 150 12.19 6.76 -3.68
N PHE A 151 12.21 5.44 -3.56
CA PHE A 151 13.41 4.62 -3.41
C PHE A 151 13.58 3.65 -4.59
N SER A 152 13.10 4.02 -5.77
CA SER A 152 13.20 3.18 -6.98
C SER A 152 12.62 1.76 -6.81
N PHE A 153 11.56 1.64 -6.01
CA PHE A 153 10.84 0.40 -5.70
C PHE A 153 11.70 -0.71 -5.06
N ILE A 154 12.74 -0.33 -4.29
CA ILE A 154 13.45 -1.30 -3.46
C ILE A 154 12.52 -1.89 -2.38
N PRO A 155 12.83 -3.07 -1.84
CA PRO A 155 12.05 -3.67 -0.75
C PRO A 155 11.93 -2.77 0.47
N LYS A 156 10.79 -2.81 1.15
CA LYS A 156 10.52 -1.98 2.35
C LYS A 156 11.58 -2.14 3.45
N TYR A 157 12.16 -3.33 3.61
CA TYR A 157 13.19 -3.57 4.63
C TYR A 157 14.49 -2.81 4.35
N GLU A 158 14.82 -2.52 3.08
CA GLU A 158 15.97 -1.69 2.72
C GLU A 158 15.69 -0.18 2.98
N ILE A 159 14.42 0.24 2.85
CA ILE A 159 14.02 1.61 3.19
C ILE A 159 14.10 1.85 4.70
N PHE A 160 13.96 0.80 5.51
CA PHE A 160 13.99 0.89 6.97
C PHE A 160 15.24 1.58 7.50
N GLU A 161 16.42 1.32 6.92
CA GLU A 161 17.67 1.98 7.33
C GLU A 161 17.59 3.52 7.20
N SER A 162 16.94 4.01 6.14
CA SER A 162 16.70 5.43 5.96
C SER A 162 15.75 5.99 7.01
N ILE A 163 14.71 5.24 7.38
CA ILE A 163 13.77 5.62 8.43
C ILE A 163 14.48 5.64 9.79
N GLU A 164 15.29 4.63 10.10
CA GLU A 164 16.00 4.51 11.36
C GLU A 164 16.98 5.68 11.58
N SER A 165 17.62 6.14 10.53
CA SER A 165 18.55 7.29 10.61
C SER A 165 17.83 8.58 11.04
N VAL A 166 16.58 8.76 10.66
CA VAL A 166 15.77 9.96 10.97
C VAL A 166 15.03 9.81 12.30
N PHE A 167 14.53 8.61 12.60
CA PHE A 167 13.69 8.34 13.76
C PHE A 167 14.34 7.26 14.66
N PRO A 168 15.47 7.53 15.31
CA PRO A 168 16.16 6.50 16.10
C PRO A 168 15.33 5.99 17.29
N GLY A 169 15.52 4.72 17.64
CA GLY A 169 14.90 4.10 18.82
C GLY A 169 14.29 2.72 18.54
N GLY A 170 13.46 2.23 19.45
CA GLY A 170 12.77 0.96 19.26
C GLY A 170 11.54 1.09 18.36
N TYR A 171 11.31 0.07 17.56
CA TYR A 171 10.27 0.03 16.54
C TYR A 171 9.25 -1.08 16.76
N LEU A 172 8.04 -0.83 16.30
CA LEU A 172 7.03 -1.83 15.99
C LEU A 172 6.63 -1.67 14.53
N ILE A 173 6.62 -2.74 13.77
CA ILE A 173 6.16 -2.75 12.37
C ILE A 173 4.82 -3.48 12.34
N VAL A 174 3.84 -2.86 11.70
CA VAL A 174 2.48 -3.37 11.57
C VAL A 174 2.11 -3.41 10.09
N GLY A 175 1.64 -4.55 9.63
CA GLY A 175 1.21 -4.77 8.26
C GLY A 175 0.41 -6.06 8.17
N ASP A 176 -0.20 -6.28 7.03
CA ASP A 176 -0.97 -7.48 6.71
C ASP A 176 -0.08 -8.67 6.24
N ARG A 177 1.23 -8.42 6.07
CA ARG A 177 2.26 -9.38 5.62
C ARG A 177 3.60 -9.15 6.30
#